data_701bb86bd9b68348d6d0f27f93336ad7
#
_entry.id   701bb86bd9b68348d6d0f27f93336ad7
#
_cell.length_a   1.000
_cell.length_b   1.000
_cell.length_c   1.000
_cell.angle_alpha   90.00
_cell.angle_beta   90.00
_cell.angle_gamma   90.00
#
_symmetry.space_group_name_H-M   'P 1'
#
loop_
_entity.id
_entity.type
_entity.pdbx_description
1 polymer ?
#
loop_
_entity_poly.entity_id
_entity_poly.type
_entity_poly.pdbx_seq_one_letter_code
_entity_poly.pdbx_strand_id
1 'polypeptide(L)'
;MIDKLDATWKLFIAYILLLACVLASNVAFGQIRVSQFNAEWNKANGVAWVQDLKECKTISYIDISKNPDLQAKHKIAVIPTIIIFKDGVEVARFQADLSFKMLATRKEVQEEIDNQLMSDF
;
A
#
# COMPACT_ATOMS: atom_id res chain seq x y z
N MET A 1 -32.59 9.09 -41.29
CA MET A 1 -32.41 9.88 -40.06
C MET A 1 -32.18 9.01 -38.83
N ILE A 2 -33.01 8.02 -38.59
CA ILE A 2 -32.89 7.07 -37.51
C ILE A 2 -31.59 6.27 -37.60
N ASP A 3 -31.15 5.88 -38.78
CA ASP A 3 -29.93 5.10 -39.02
C ASP A 3 -28.67 5.86 -38.59
N LYS A 4 -28.62 7.17 -38.80
CA LYS A 4 -27.49 8.01 -38.39
C LYS A 4 -27.43 8.13 -36.86
N LEU A 5 -28.57 8.25 -36.20
CA LEU A 5 -28.67 8.28 -34.76
C LEU A 5 -28.22 6.95 -34.14
N ASP A 6 -28.64 5.83 -34.75
CA ASP A 6 -28.26 4.50 -34.30
C ASP A 6 -26.75 4.27 -34.39
N ALA A 7 -26.13 4.69 -35.52
CA ALA A 7 -24.69 4.56 -35.71
C ALA A 7 -23.90 5.40 -34.68
N THR A 8 -24.33 6.63 -34.44
CA THR A 8 -23.69 7.49 -33.43
C THR A 8 -23.87 6.95 -32.04
N TRP A 9 -25.04 6.45 -31.72
CA TRP A 9 -25.34 5.84 -30.43
C TRP A 9 -24.50 4.58 -30.17
N LYS A 10 -24.34 3.73 -31.17
CA LYS A 10 -23.51 2.52 -31.09
C LYS A 10 -22.05 2.86 -30.84
N LEU A 11 -21.52 3.88 -31.51
CA LEU A 11 -20.16 4.35 -31.30
C LEU A 11 -19.98 4.91 -29.88
N PHE A 12 -20.95 5.63 -29.39
CA PHE A 12 -20.93 6.19 -28.05
C PHE A 12 -20.92 5.10 -26.95
N ILE A 13 -21.79 4.09 -27.13
CA ILE A 13 -21.82 2.93 -26.20
C ILE A 13 -20.50 2.16 -26.25
N ALA A 14 -19.93 1.93 -27.43
CA ALA A 14 -18.66 1.25 -27.60
C ALA A 14 -17.52 2.01 -26.89
N TYR A 15 -17.51 3.33 -26.97
CA TYR A 15 -16.53 4.18 -26.31
C TYR A 15 -16.65 4.08 -24.78
N ILE A 16 -17.86 4.13 -24.24
CA ILE A 16 -18.11 4.02 -22.80
C ILE A 16 -17.67 2.64 -22.28
N LEU A 17 -17.99 1.57 -23.01
CA LEU A 17 -17.57 0.22 -22.64
C LEU A 17 -16.06 0.07 -22.66
N LEU A 18 -15.38 0.64 -23.65
CA LEU A 18 -13.94 0.62 -23.74
C LEU A 18 -13.30 1.37 -22.55
N LEU A 19 -13.84 2.54 -22.22
CA LEU A 19 -13.37 3.33 -21.09
C LEU A 19 -13.56 2.59 -19.76
N ALA A 20 -14.70 1.95 -19.58
CA ALA A 20 -14.98 1.14 -18.39
C ALA A 20 -13.99 -0.03 -18.27
N CYS A 21 -13.66 -0.71 -19.36
CA CYS A 21 -12.68 -1.79 -19.38
C CYS A 21 -11.27 -1.29 -19.00
N VAL A 22 -10.86 -0.14 -19.49
CA VAL A 22 -9.57 0.45 -19.16
C VAL A 22 -9.51 0.80 -17.68
N LEU A 23 -10.56 1.39 -17.13
CA LEU A 23 -10.64 1.71 -15.70
C LEU A 23 -10.62 0.44 -14.83
N ALA A 24 -11.37 -0.58 -15.25
CA ALA A 24 -11.40 -1.86 -14.53
C ALA A 24 -10.04 -2.56 -14.55
N SER A 25 -9.29 -2.50 -15.67
CA SER A 25 -7.98 -3.13 -15.77
C SER A 25 -6.92 -2.44 -14.90
N ASN A 26 -7.14 -1.19 -14.49
CA ASN A 26 -6.25 -0.46 -13.60
C ASN A 26 -6.54 -0.71 -12.11
N VAL A 27 -7.64 -1.37 -11.80
CA VAL A 27 -7.99 -1.75 -10.42
C VAL A 27 -7.43 -3.13 -10.15
N ALA A 28 -6.27 -3.19 -9.50
CA ALA A 28 -5.70 -4.44 -9.04
C ALA A 28 -6.07 -4.65 -7.57
N PHE A 29 -6.91 -5.65 -7.31
CA PHE A 29 -7.32 -6.00 -5.95
C PHE A 29 -6.26 -6.83 -5.25
N GLY A 30 -6.15 -6.67 -3.92
CA GLY A 30 -5.22 -7.43 -3.10
C GLY A 30 -3.78 -6.95 -3.16
N GLN A 31 -3.53 -5.72 -3.64
CA GLN A 31 -2.17 -5.17 -3.68
C GLN A 31 -1.69 -4.80 -2.29
N ILE A 32 -0.61 -5.41 -1.87
CA ILE A 32 0.04 -5.13 -0.61
C ILE A 32 1.21 -4.17 -0.83
N ARG A 33 1.25 -3.13 -0.04
CA ARG A 33 2.38 -2.19 0.04
C ARG A 33 2.82 -2.10 1.49
N VAL A 34 4.11 -2.11 1.70
CA VAL A 34 4.69 -2.01 3.04
C VAL A 34 5.56 -0.77 3.09
N SER A 35 5.38 0.04 4.13
CA SER A 35 6.19 1.23 4.37
C SER A 35 6.84 1.15 5.74
N GLN A 36 8.14 1.35 5.78
CA GLN A 36 8.88 1.51 7.01
C GLN A 36 9.14 3.00 7.22
N PHE A 37 8.65 3.53 8.33
CA PHE A 37 8.88 4.92 8.74
C PHE A 37 9.99 4.92 9.79
N ASN A 38 11.02 5.71 9.56
CA ASN A 38 12.13 5.85 10.48
C ASN A 38 12.70 7.28 10.34
N ALA A 39 13.80 7.55 10.98
CA ALA A 39 14.52 8.81 10.85
C ALA A 39 16.01 8.55 10.74
N GLU A 40 16.73 9.45 10.08
CA GLU A 40 18.18 9.31 9.89
C GLU A 40 18.93 9.10 11.20
N TRP A 41 18.56 9.85 12.24
CA TRP A 41 19.21 9.72 13.55
C TRP A 41 18.97 8.37 14.22
N ASN A 42 17.94 7.62 13.79
CA ASN A 42 17.60 6.29 14.32
C ASN A 42 17.92 5.16 13.31
N LYS A 43 18.72 5.44 12.33
CA LYS A 43 19.04 4.52 11.23
C LYS A 43 19.58 3.16 11.72
N ALA A 44 20.36 3.18 12.82
CA ALA A 44 20.92 1.94 13.38
C ALA A 44 19.84 0.97 13.85
N ASN A 45 18.64 1.44 14.18
CA ASN A 45 17.52 0.62 14.60
C ASN A 45 16.54 0.33 13.46
N GLY A 46 16.92 0.63 12.24
CA GLY A 46 16.12 0.31 11.06
C GLY A 46 15.92 -1.19 10.91
N VAL A 47 14.79 -1.57 10.34
CA VAL A 47 14.40 -2.97 10.20
C VAL A 47 14.82 -3.46 8.82
N ALA A 48 15.98 -4.10 8.75
CA ALA A 48 16.56 -4.55 7.48
C ALA A 48 15.73 -5.65 6.81
N TRP A 49 15.15 -6.56 7.58
CA TRP A 49 14.38 -7.68 7.03
C TRP A 49 13.07 -7.28 6.34
N VAL A 50 12.67 -6.02 6.44
CA VAL A 50 11.49 -5.52 5.69
C VAL A 50 11.67 -5.78 4.19
N GLN A 51 12.90 -5.66 3.68
CA GLN A 51 13.19 -5.90 2.27
C GLN A 51 13.03 -7.37 1.85
N ASP A 52 12.98 -8.28 2.82
CA ASP A 52 12.81 -9.71 2.57
C ASP A 52 11.36 -10.17 2.60
N LEU A 53 10.43 -9.25 2.87
CA LEU A 53 9.00 -9.56 2.87
C LEU A 53 8.55 -9.92 1.46
N LYS A 54 7.70 -10.94 1.37
CA LYS A 54 7.19 -11.48 0.11
C LYS A 54 5.73 -11.10 -0.10
N GLU A 55 5.28 -11.21 -1.35
CA GLU A 55 3.91 -10.91 -1.77
C GLU A 55 3.54 -9.44 -1.60
N CYS A 56 4.53 -8.55 -1.65
CA CYS A 56 4.36 -7.12 -1.59
C CYS A 56 4.63 -6.51 -2.95
N LYS A 57 3.74 -5.65 -3.42
CA LYS A 57 3.96 -4.91 -4.66
C LYS A 57 5.10 -3.92 -4.53
N THR A 58 5.14 -3.19 -3.41
CA THR A 58 6.19 -2.23 -3.12
C THR A 58 6.56 -2.28 -1.65
N ILE A 59 7.83 -2.01 -1.38
CA ILE A 59 8.38 -1.83 -0.03
C ILE A 59 9.10 -0.50 -0.04
N SER A 60 8.69 0.42 0.84
CA SER A 60 9.19 1.78 0.88
C SER A 60 9.84 2.08 2.22
N TYR A 61 10.89 2.88 2.19
CA TYR A 61 11.50 3.47 3.38
C TYR A 61 11.24 4.99 3.37
N ILE A 62 10.65 5.49 4.44
CA ILE A 62 10.27 6.89 4.55
C ILE A 62 10.98 7.50 5.76
N ASP A 63 11.81 8.49 5.51
CA ASP A 63 12.46 9.27 6.55
C ASP A 63 11.49 10.39 6.97
N ILE A 64 10.96 10.31 8.19
CA ILE A 64 9.97 11.28 8.68
C ILE A 64 10.57 12.68 8.90
N SER A 65 11.87 12.76 9.11
CA SER A 65 12.52 14.07 9.26
C SER A 65 12.57 14.85 7.96
N LYS A 66 12.57 14.14 6.83
CA LYS A 66 12.51 14.73 5.48
C LYS A 66 11.08 14.81 4.94
N ASN A 67 10.14 14.10 5.55
CA ASN A 67 8.76 14.00 5.10
C ASN A 67 7.79 14.24 6.28
N PRO A 68 7.79 15.43 6.89
CA PRO A 68 6.93 15.71 8.03
C PRO A 68 5.43 15.60 7.68
N ASP A 69 5.07 15.85 6.44
CA ASP A 69 3.69 15.69 5.97
C ASP A 69 3.23 14.25 6.05
N LEU A 70 4.10 13.30 5.68
CA LEU A 70 3.78 11.88 5.75
C LEU A 70 3.74 11.39 7.19
N GLN A 71 4.59 11.93 8.05
CA GLN A 71 4.54 11.65 9.48
C GLN A 71 3.18 12.02 10.05
N ALA A 72 2.70 13.22 9.74
CA ALA A 72 1.41 13.70 10.21
C ALA A 72 0.25 12.91 9.61
N LYS A 73 0.29 12.68 8.29
CA LYS A 73 -0.74 11.95 7.57
C LYS A 73 -0.96 10.55 8.14
N HIS A 74 0.12 9.84 8.43
CA HIS A 74 0.05 8.46 8.92
C HIS A 74 0.14 8.37 10.43
N LYS A 75 0.17 9.50 11.13
CA LYS A 75 0.20 9.58 12.59
C LYS A 75 1.32 8.73 13.18
N ILE A 76 2.54 8.96 12.71
CA ILE A 76 3.71 8.23 13.18
C ILE A 76 4.16 8.84 14.50
N ALA A 77 3.92 8.12 15.59
CA ALA A 77 4.26 8.56 16.96
C ALA A 77 5.58 7.99 17.45
N VAL A 78 5.94 6.79 16.97
CA VAL A 78 7.19 6.12 17.34
C VAL A 78 7.88 5.60 16.09
N ILE A 79 9.18 5.41 16.15
CA ILE A 79 9.98 4.88 15.04
C ILE A 79 10.93 3.79 15.53
N PRO A 80 11.22 2.79 14.69
CA PRO A 80 10.58 2.53 13.40
C PRO A 80 9.11 2.09 13.55
N THR A 81 8.32 2.41 12.55
CA THR A 81 6.93 1.91 12.41
C THR A 81 6.81 1.28 11.03
N ILE A 82 6.24 0.09 10.96
CA ILE A 82 5.95 -0.60 9.71
C ILE A 82 4.44 -0.59 9.52
N ILE A 83 3.98 -0.09 8.37
CA ILE A 83 2.56 -0.08 8.03
C ILE A 83 2.35 -0.94 6.80
N ILE A 84 1.36 -1.82 6.86
CA ILE A 84 0.89 -2.61 5.73
C ILE A 84 -0.36 -1.93 5.17
N PHE A 85 -0.32 -1.64 3.87
CA PHE A 85 -1.46 -1.11 3.13
C PHE A 85 -1.97 -2.18 2.18
N LYS A 86 -3.28 -2.31 2.11
CA LYS A 86 -3.93 -3.16 1.12
C LYS A 86 -4.88 -2.28 0.30
N ASP A 87 -4.64 -2.23 -1.01
CA ASP A 87 -5.40 -1.38 -1.93
C ASP A 87 -5.47 0.09 -1.46
N GLY A 88 -4.35 0.57 -0.92
CA GLY A 88 -4.20 1.95 -0.46
C GLY A 88 -4.72 2.25 0.94
N VAL A 89 -5.27 1.24 1.64
CA VAL A 89 -5.82 1.41 2.98
C VAL A 89 -4.92 0.72 4.00
N GLU A 90 -4.62 1.42 5.09
CA GLU A 90 -3.87 0.82 6.20
C GLU A 90 -4.66 -0.34 6.82
N VAL A 91 -4.06 -1.53 6.84
CA VAL A 91 -4.69 -2.73 7.41
C VAL A 91 -3.96 -3.27 8.63
N ALA A 92 -2.70 -2.94 8.81
CA ALA A 92 -1.93 -3.35 9.97
C ALA A 92 -0.78 -2.39 10.22
N ARG A 93 -0.37 -2.30 11.48
CA ARG A 93 0.72 -1.42 11.91
C ARG A 93 1.53 -2.12 13.00
N PHE A 94 2.85 -2.09 12.85
CA PHE A 94 3.79 -2.61 13.83
C PHE A 94 4.68 -1.48 14.29
N GLN A 95 4.67 -1.19 15.58
CA GLN A 95 5.38 -0.05 16.15
C GLN A 95 6.54 -0.54 17.02
N ALA A 96 7.60 0.24 17.03
CA ALA A 96 8.71 0.03 17.94
C ALA A 96 8.32 0.28 19.39
N ASP A 97 9.14 -0.20 20.31
CA ASP A 97 9.02 0.14 21.73
C ASP A 97 9.57 1.55 22.01
N LEU A 98 9.55 1.94 23.29
CA LEU A 98 10.03 3.26 23.70
C LEU A 98 11.55 3.42 23.56
N SER A 99 12.29 2.34 23.34
CA SER A 99 13.74 2.37 23.06
C SER A 99 14.04 2.41 21.56
N PHE A 100 13.04 2.63 20.75
CA PHE A 100 13.14 2.72 19.29
C PHE A 100 13.54 1.40 18.63
N LYS A 101 13.20 0.28 19.23
CA LYS A 101 13.49 -1.05 18.67
C LYS A 101 12.20 -1.75 18.26
N MET A 102 12.20 -2.28 17.05
CA MET A 102 11.07 -3.04 16.53
C MET A 102 10.96 -4.37 17.26
N LEU A 103 9.80 -4.63 17.87
CA LEU A 103 9.52 -5.87 18.58
C LEU A 103 8.98 -6.96 17.67
N ALA A 104 8.27 -6.57 16.60
CA ALA A 104 7.72 -7.51 15.65
C ALA A 104 8.84 -8.22 14.87
N THR A 105 8.61 -9.49 14.55
CA THR A 105 9.54 -10.29 13.75
C THR A 105 9.10 -10.28 12.29
N ARG A 106 10.04 -10.64 11.39
CA ARG A 106 9.70 -10.82 9.97
C ARG A 106 8.56 -11.83 9.79
N LYS A 107 8.58 -12.91 10.55
CA LYS A 107 7.54 -13.94 10.49
C LYS A 107 6.16 -13.37 10.83
N GLU A 108 6.07 -12.58 11.90
CA GLU A 108 4.80 -11.96 12.31
C GLU A 108 4.25 -11.03 11.24
N VAL A 109 5.10 -10.20 10.67
CA VAL A 109 4.70 -9.26 9.62
C VAL A 109 4.31 -10.00 8.34
N GLN A 110 5.07 -11.04 7.97
CA GLN A 110 4.75 -11.85 6.81
C GLN A 110 3.42 -12.60 6.98
N GLU A 111 3.16 -13.12 8.15
CA GLU A 111 1.88 -13.79 8.47
C GLU A 111 0.71 -12.80 8.31
N GLU A 112 0.88 -11.56 8.73
CA GLU A 112 -0.18 -10.55 8.56
C GLU A 112 -0.42 -10.23 7.08
N ILE A 113 0.65 -10.13 6.28
CA ILE A 113 0.52 -9.94 4.83
C ILE A 113 -0.25 -11.11 4.22
N ASP A 114 0.12 -12.33 4.57
CA ASP A 114 -0.52 -13.53 4.05
C ASP A 114 -1.99 -13.59 4.45
N ASN A 115 -2.31 -13.22 5.68
CA ASN A 115 -3.69 -13.17 6.17
C ASN A 115 -4.52 -12.15 5.41
N GLN A 116 -3.95 -10.98 5.11
CA GLN A 116 -4.64 -9.96 4.34
C GLN A 116 -4.93 -10.42 2.91
N LEU A 117 -4.01 -11.15 2.29
CA LEU A 117 -4.21 -11.70 0.96
C LEU A 117 -5.26 -12.81 0.97
N MET A 118 -5.28 -13.66 2.01
CA MET A 118 -6.26 -14.73 2.14
C MET A 118 -7.68 -14.21 2.40
N SER A 119 -7.82 -13.02 2.97
CA SER A 119 -9.14 -12.45 3.27
C SER A 119 -9.95 -12.09 2.02
N ASP A 120 -9.33 -12.13 0.83
CA ASP A 120 -10.01 -11.88 -0.44
C ASP A 120 -10.70 -13.13 -1.02
N PHE A 121 -10.57 -14.26 -0.38
CA PHE A 121 -11.14 -15.53 -0.87
C PHE A 121 -12.34 -15.98 -0.05
#